data_1a7b2a51d4d7bfef6cc2cf0a01cfb1fe
#
_entry.id   1a7b2a51d4d7bfef6cc2cf0a01cfb1fe
#
_cell.length_a   1.000
_cell.length_b   1.000
_cell.length_c   1.000
_cell.angle_alpha   90.00
_cell.angle_beta   90.00
_cell.angle_gamma   90.00
#
_symmetry.space_group_name_H-M   'P 1'
#
loop_
_entity.id
_entity.type
_entity.pdbx_description
1 polymer ?
#
loop_
_entity_poly.entity_id
_entity_poly.type
_entity_poly.pdbx_seq_one_letter_code
_entity_poly.pdbx_strand_id
1 'polypeptide(L)'
;MKKILIVVDMQNDFIDGSLGTPEAEAIVDNVIAKINTYTKDCVYATRDTHQDNYLQTQEGENLPIVHCIEGTYGWQLNERVQAALGGAVVMNKPSFGSWELADMMVMEFAGLPAEECEIEIIGLCTDICVVSNALILKARLPEVKISVDASCCAGVRPESHAALQTMQMCQIHVR
;
A
#
# COMPACT_ATOMS: atom_id res chain seq x y z
N MET A 1 21.37 4.45 -8.13
CA MET A 1 20.06 3.75 -8.20
C MET A 1 19.17 4.29 -7.11
N LYS A 2 18.03 4.89 -7.46
CA LYS A 2 17.03 5.40 -6.52
C LYS A 2 15.99 4.32 -6.27
N LYS A 3 15.87 3.87 -5.01
CA LYS A 3 14.89 2.88 -4.58
C LYS A 3 13.87 3.53 -3.66
N ILE A 4 12.59 3.35 -3.97
CA ILE A 4 11.49 3.86 -3.17
C ILE A 4 10.69 2.68 -2.61
N LEU A 5 10.34 2.78 -1.33
CA LEU A 5 9.42 1.87 -0.65
C LEU A 5 8.05 2.54 -0.54
N ILE A 6 7.00 1.82 -0.95
CA ILE A 6 5.62 2.22 -0.76
C ILE A 6 4.96 1.27 0.24
N VAL A 7 4.47 1.83 1.35
CA VAL A 7 3.77 1.12 2.43
C VAL A 7 2.28 1.40 2.29
N VAL A 8 1.52 0.39 1.88
CA VAL A 8 0.11 0.53 1.56
C VAL A 8 -0.75 0.24 2.78
N ASP A 9 -1.53 1.22 3.22
CA ASP A 9 -2.69 1.11 4.13
C ASP A 9 -2.48 0.27 5.40
N MET A 10 -1.34 0.44 6.08
CA MET A 10 -1.07 -0.25 7.36
C MET A 10 -1.84 0.41 8.52
N GLN A 11 -3.18 0.49 8.35
CA GLN A 11 -4.13 1.14 9.25
C GLN A 11 -4.73 0.17 10.28
N ASN A 12 -5.18 0.70 11.42
CA ASN A 12 -5.70 -0.14 12.51
C ASN A 12 -6.93 -0.96 12.06
N ASP A 13 -7.85 -0.38 11.26
CA ASP A 13 -9.03 -1.12 10.78
C ASP A 13 -8.69 -2.34 9.93
N PHE A 14 -7.57 -2.32 9.20
CA PHE A 14 -7.12 -3.46 8.41
C PHE A 14 -6.23 -4.45 9.17
N ILE A 15 -5.68 -4.06 10.32
CA ILE A 15 -4.77 -4.91 11.10
C ILE A 15 -5.54 -5.67 12.18
N ASP A 16 -6.17 -4.96 13.11
CA ASP A 16 -6.87 -5.51 14.28
C ASP A 16 -8.27 -4.90 14.51
N GLY A 17 -8.70 -3.98 13.62
CA GLY A 17 -10.00 -3.30 13.69
C GLY A 17 -11.10 -4.01 12.90
N SER A 18 -12.02 -3.23 12.30
CA SER A 18 -13.26 -3.73 11.69
C SER A 18 -13.07 -4.71 10.52
N LEU A 19 -11.95 -4.64 9.83
CA LEU A 19 -11.54 -5.53 8.74
C LEU A 19 -10.22 -6.26 9.05
N GLY A 20 -9.80 -6.29 10.31
CA GLY A 20 -8.58 -6.93 10.77
C GLY A 20 -8.56 -8.44 10.56
N THR A 21 -7.37 -8.98 10.30
CA THR A 21 -7.15 -10.42 10.14
C THR A 21 -5.88 -10.85 10.88
N PRO A 22 -5.79 -12.12 11.35
CA PRO A 22 -4.55 -12.63 11.95
C PRO A 22 -3.35 -12.53 11.01
N GLU A 23 -3.56 -12.68 9.70
CA GLU A 23 -2.53 -12.55 8.67
C GLU A 23 -2.01 -11.12 8.57
N ALA A 24 -2.90 -10.11 8.69
CA ALA A 24 -2.52 -8.70 8.69
C ALA A 24 -1.71 -8.33 9.96
N GLU A 25 -2.11 -8.86 11.11
CA GLU A 25 -1.32 -8.69 12.35
C GLU A 25 0.07 -9.33 12.23
N ALA A 26 0.16 -10.52 11.63
CA ALA A 26 1.40 -11.28 11.51
C ALA A 26 2.48 -10.59 10.66
N ILE A 27 2.10 -9.73 9.69
CA ILE A 27 3.08 -9.03 8.84
C ILE A 27 3.62 -7.75 9.45
N VAL A 28 3.06 -7.22 10.53
CA VAL A 28 3.44 -5.91 11.09
C VAL A 28 4.94 -5.83 11.36
N ASP A 29 5.53 -6.86 11.98
CA ASP A 29 6.97 -6.88 12.28
C ASP A 29 7.82 -6.91 11.01
N ASN A 30 7.42 -7.66 10.00
CA ASN A 30 8.09 -7.71 8.70
C ASN A 30 8.06 -6.34 8.01
N VAL A 31 6.90 -5.68 8.02
CA VAL A 31 6.72 -4.32 7.46
C VAL A 31 7.65 -3.33 8.16
N ILE A 32 7.69 -3.34 9.50
CA ILE A 32 8.59 -2.47 10.27
C ILE A 32 10.06 -2.74 9.94
N ALA A 33 10.44 -4.01 9.89
CA ALA A 33 11.80 -4.40 9.52
C ALA A 33 12.17 -3.90 8.12
N LYS A 34 11.26 -4.05 7.14
CA LYS A 34 11.44 -3.57 5.77
C LYS A 34 11.60 -2.04 5.73
N ILE A 35 10.72 -1.28 6.38
CA ILE A 35 10.80 0.18 6.45
C ILE A 35 12.18 0.64 6.96
N ASN A 36 12.72 -0.06 7.94
CA ASN A 36 14.01 0.28 8.54
C ASN A 36 15.23 -0.03 7.64
N THR A 37 15.02 -0.72 6.51
CA THR A 37 16.09 -0.90 5.50
C THR A 37 16.19 0.26 4.51
N TYR A 38 15.24 1.20 4.54
CA TYR A 38 15.20 2.37 3.66
C TYR A 38 15.51 3.65 4.43
N THR A 39 16.06 4.66 3.73
CA THR A 39 16.14 6.03 4.25
C THR A 39 14.74 6.66 4.21
N LYS A 40 14.42 7.49 5.19
CA LYS A 40 13.03 7.98 5.39
C LYS A 40 12.51 8.84 4.23
N ASP A 41 13.39 9.53 3.53
CA ASP A 41 13.11 10.30 2.31
C ASP A 41 12.79 9.43 1.08
N CYS A 42 13.04 8.13 1.17
CA CYS A 42 12.70 7.14 0.15
C CYS A 42 11.51 6.24 0.56
N VAL A 43 10.77 6.60 1.61
CA VAL A 43 9.59 5.87 2.07
C VAL A 43 8.34 6.71 1.92
N TYR A 44 7.32 6.14 1.29
CA TYR A 44 5.99 6.72 1.13
C TYR A 44 4.96 5.76 1.71
N ALA A 45 3.89 6.30 2.28
CA ALA A 45 2.81 5.49 2.79
C ALA A 45 1.46 5.98 2.26
N THR A 46 0.47 5.09 2.18
CA THR A 46 -0.89 5.46 1.89
C THR A 46 -1.81 5.17 3.08
N ARG A 47 -2.94 5.87 3.12
CA ARG A 47 -4.07 5.59 3.99
C ARG A 47 -5.34 5.58 3.16
N ASP A 48 -6.06 4.51 3.20
CA ASP A 48 -7.43 4.46 2.74
C ASP A 48 -8.27 5.43 3.57
N THR A 49 -9.10 6.25 2.92
CA THR A 49 -9.74 7.37 3.60
C THR A 49 -11.16 7.55 3.12
N HIS A 50 -12.11 7.21 3.99
CA HIS A 50 -13.53 7.36 3.77
C HIS A 50 -14.12 8.49 4.62
N GLN A 51 -15.30 8.96 4.22
CA GLN A 51 -16.07 9.98 4.93
C GLN A 51 -17.27 9.33 5.65
N ASP A 52 -17.96 10.09 6.51
CA ASP A 52 -19.10 9.62 7.28
C ASP A 52 -20.25 9.03 6.44
N ASN A 53 -20.30 9.38 5.15
CA ASN A 53 -21.29 8.85 4.21
C ASN A 53 -20.87 7.53 3.55
N TYR A 54 -19.86 6.82 4.05
CA TYR A 54 -19.32 5.59 3.47
C TYR A 54 -20.40 4.59 3.03
N LEU A 55 -21.38 4.29 3.87
CA LEU A 55 -22.47 3.35 3.55
C LEU A 55 -23.38 3.80 2.39
N GLN A 56 -23.25 5.04 1.93
CA GLN A 56 -23.98 5.60 0.80
C GLN A 56 -23.14 5.61 -0.48
N THR A 57 -21.91 5.12 -0.42
CA THR A 57 -21.01 4.99 -1.57
C THR A 57 -21.19 3.62 -2.23
N GLN A 58 -20.75 3.49 -3.49
CA GLN A 58 -20.75 2.20 -4.19
C GLN A 58 -19.93 1.14 -3.42
N GLU A 59 -18.82 1.54 -2.79
CA GLU A 59 -18.01 0.64 -1.99
C GLU A 59 -18.77 0.17 -0.76
N GLY A 60 -19.42 1.10 -0.03
CA GLY A 60 -20.23 0.79 1.13
C GLY A 60 -21.46 -0.07 0.82
N GLU A 61 -22.02 0.03 -0.39
CA GLU A 61 -23.09 -0.88 -0.85
C GLU A 61 -22.57 -2.31 -1.05
N ASN A 62 -21.35 -2.46 -1.56
CA ASN A 62 -20.72 -3.78 -1.79
C ASN A 62 -20.09 -4.39 -0.54
N LEU A 63 -19.53 -3.55 0.34
CA LEU A 63 -18.93 -3.92 1.61
C LEU A 63 -19.51 -3.07 2.74
N PRO A 64 -20.67 -3.43 3.33
CA PRO A 64 -21.36 -2.62 4.33
C PRO A 64 -20.70 -2.71 5.73
N ILE A 65 -19.39 -2.58 5.78
CA ILE A 65 -18.57 -2.56 6.99
C ILE A 65 -17.85 -1.22 7.04
N VAL A 66 -18.28 -0.35 7.92
CA VAL A 66 -17.65 0.97 8.09
C VAL A 66 -16.20 0.79 8.55
N HIS A 67 -15.28 1.40 7.83
CA HIS A 67 -13.85 1.35 8.10
C HIS A 67 -13.15 2.62 7.60
N CYS A 68 -11.99 2.87 8.11
CA CYS A 68 -11.08 3.95 7.68
C CYS A 68 -11.77 5.32 7.52
N ILE A 69 -12.75 5.63 8.39
CA ILE A 69 -13.37 6.96 8.41
C ILE A 69 -12.35 7.98 8.91
N GLU A 70 -12.14 9.04 8.13
CA GLU A 70 -11.16 10.08 8.41
C GLU A 70 -11.26 10.61 9.85
N GLY A 71 -10.11 10.67 10.53
CA GLY A 71 -10.01 11.14 11.91
C GLY A 71 -10.31 10.10 12.99
N THR A 72 -10.82 8.91 12.65
CA THR A 72 -11.06 7.83 13.63
C THR A 72 -9.76 7.07 13.96
N TYR A 73 -9.80 6.31 15.05
CA TYR A 73 -8.69 5.41 15.43
C TYR A 73 -8.43 4.35 14.34
N GLY A 74 -9.48 3.78 13.75
CA GLY A 74 -9.35 2.77 12.69
C GLY A 74 -8.65 3.29 11.43
N TRP A 75 -8.86 4.57 11.09
CA TRP A 75 -8.20 5.24 9.98
C TRP A 75 -6.69 5.50 10.24
N GLN A 76 -6.27 5.63 11.49
CA GLN A 76 -4.87 5.89 11.81
C GLN A 76 -4.00 4.69 11.42
N LEU A 77 -2.77 4.98 10.99
CA LEU A 77 -1.76 3.94 10.81
C LEU A 77 -1.48 3.27 12.15
N ASN A 78 -1.18 1.98 12.11
CA ASN A 78 -0.74 1.26 13.31
C ASN A 78 0.42 2.02 13.97
N GLU A 79 0.35 2.23 15.28
CA GLU A 79 1.28 3.06 16.04
C GLU A 79 2.75 2.65 15.81
N ARG A 80 3.03 1.35 15.78
CA ARG A 80 4.39 0.84 15.57
C ARG A 80 4.89 1.09 14.16
N VAL A 81 4.01 0.96 13.15
CA VAL A 81 4.33 1.29 11.76
C VAL A 81 4.51 2.79 11.59
N GLN A 82 3.65 3.61 12.18
CA GLN A 82 3.78 5.07 12.16
C GLN A 82 5.11 5.52 12.78
N ALA A 83 5.52 4.91 13.89
CA ALA A 83 6.83 5.19 14.52
C ALA A 83 8.00 4.81 13.59
N ALA A 84 7.91 3.67 12.90
CA ALA A 84 8.91 3.24 11.93
C ALA A 84 8.96 4.15 10.69
N LEU A 85 7.84 4.66 10.21
CA LEU A 85 7.76 5.61 9.08
C LEU A 85 8.47 6.93 9.42
N GLY A 86 8.38 7.38 10.67
CA GLY A 86 8.97 8.65 11.09
C GLY A 86 8.38 9.83 10.31
N GLY A 87 9.22 10.57 9.57
CA GLY A 87 8.82 11.72 8.75
C GLY A 87 8.47 11.39 7.28
N ALA A 88 8.24 10.13 6.94
CA ALA A 88 7.85 9.72 5.58
C ALA A 88 6.55 10.40 5.14
N VAL A 89 6.41 10.62 3.83
CA VAL A 89 5.18 11.19 3.25
C VAL A 89 4.05 10.18 3.36
N VAL A 90 2.93 10.61 3.94
CA VAL A 90 1.70 9.81 4.03
C VAL A 90 0.61 10.46 3.20
N MET A 91 0.02 9.70 2.27
CA MET A 91 -1.02 10.17 1.35
C MET A 91 -2.34 9.51 1.68
N ASN A 92 -3.39 10.32 1.79
CA ASN A 92 -4.76 9.82 1.87
C ASN A 92 -5.29 9.52 0.47
N LYS A 93 -5.91 8.37 0.28
CA LYS A 93 -6.53 7.98 -0.98
C LYS A 93 -8.00 7.63 -0.78
N PRO A 94 -8.90 8.08 -1.66
CA PRO A 94 -10.33 7.84 -1.55
C PRO A 94 -10.78 6.55 -2.26
N SER A 95 -9.84 5.75 -2.76
CA SER A 95 -10.12 4.53 -3.52
C SER A 95 -8.95 3.55 -3.37
N PHE A 96 -9.11 2.32 -3.89
CA PHE A 96 -8.14 1.24 -3.74
C PHE A 96 -6.74 1.59 -4.25
N GLY A 97 -6.63 2.27 -5.38
CA GLY A 97 -5.37 2.79 -5.90
C GLY A 97 -5.30 4.31 -5.89
N SER A 98 -4.11 4.89 -6.01
CA SER A 98 -3.88 6.33 -5.99
C SER A 98 -3.17 6.81 -7.25
N TRP A 99 -3.85 7.67 -8.00
CA TRP A 99 -3.24 8.40 -9.12
C TRP A 99 -2.21 9.42 -8.63
N GLU A 100 -2.51 10.10 -7.51
CA GLU A 100 -1.59 11.08 -6.91
C GLU A 100 -0.26 10.43 -6.50
N LEU A 101 -0.31 9.22 -5.94
CA LEU A 101 0.90 8.46 -5.62
C LEU A 101 1.71 8.17 -6.89
N ALA A 102 1.04 7.73 -7.95
CA ALA A 102 1.71 7.40 -9.20
C ALA A 102 2.35 8.65 -9.85
N ASP A 103 1.65 9.78 -9.85
CA ASP A 103 2.17 11.05 -10.34
C ASP A 103 3.35 11.55 -9.48
N MET A 104 3.28 11.39 -8.16
CA MET A 104 4.40 11.69 -7.27
C MET A 104 5.63 10.84 -7.63
N MET A 105 5.48 9.54 -7.89
CA MET A 105 6.59 8.68 -8.29
C MET A 105 7.20 9.11 -9.64
N VAL A 106 6.39 9.60 -10.58
CA VAL A 106 6.92 10.21 -11.82
C VAL A 106 7.80 11.40 -11.52
N MET A 107 7.39 12.27 -10.60
CA MET A 107 8.18 13.44 -10.18
C MET A 107 9.46 13.03 -9.44
N GLU A 108 9.39 12.01 -8.59
CA GLU A 108 10.54 11.49 -7.85
C GLU A 108 11.63 10.90 -8.75
N PHE A 109 11.23 10.36 -9.89
CA PHE A 109 12.15 9.78 -10.88
C PHE A 109 12.47 10.73 -12.04
N ALA A 110 11.98 11.98 -12.02
CA ALA A 110 12.20 12.92 -13.08
C ALA A 110 13.70 13.13 -13.37
N GLY A 111 14.08 12.95 -14.63
CA GLY A 111 15.47 13.11 -15.07
C GLY A 111 16.40 11.94 -14.78
N LEU A 112 15.91 10.85 -14.17
CA LEU A 112 16.67 9.63 -13.96
C LEU A 112 16.35 8.61 -15.05
N PRO A 113 17.34 7.82 -15.51
CA PRO A 113 17.08 6.69 -16.40
C PRO A 113 16.30 5.59 -15.65
N ALA A 114 15.36 4.94 -16.34
CA ALA A 114 14.45 3.96 -15.72
C ALA A 114 15.17 2.80 -15.05
N GLU A 115 16.30 2.36 -15.59
CA GLU A 115 17.16 1.30 -15.05
C GLU A 115 17.84 1.67 -13.72
N GLU A 116 17.84 2.96 -13.36
CA GLU A 116 18.32 3.46 -12.09
C GLU A 116 17.19 3.67 -11.06
N CYS A 117 15.95 3.34 -11.42
CA CYS A 117 14.76 3.52 -10.61
C CYS A 117 14.15 2.17 -10.21
N GLU A 118 13.78 2.01 -8.94
CA GLU A 118 13.09 0.82 -8.43
C GLU A 118 12.01 1.23 -7.41
N ILE A 119 10.84 0.59 -7.50
CA ILE A 119 9.78 0.70 -6.50
C ILE A 119 9.57 -0.67 -5.86
N GLU A 120 9.55 -0.73 -4.54
CA GLU A 120 9.09 -1.88 -3.77
C GLU A 120 7.81 -1.54 -3.03
N ILE A 121 6.82 -2.43 -3.09
CA ILE A 121 5.49 -2.21 -2.50
C ILE A 121 5.27 -3.27 -1.43
N ILE A 122 4.74 -2.86 -0.28
CA ILE A 122 4.36 -3.72 0.86
C ILE A 122 3.06 -3.22 1.48
N GLY A 123 2.42 -4.02 2.32
CA GLY A 123 1.26 -3.61 3.12
C GLY A 123 -0.03 -4.33 2.79
N LEU A 124 -1.16 -3.67 2.95
CA LEU A 124 -2.51 -4.22 2.97
C LEU A 124 -3.44 -3.57 1.93
N CYS A 125 -4.46 -4.25 1.41
CA CYS A 125 -4.48 -5.70 1.34
C CYS A 125 -3.93 -6.13 -0.01
N THR A 126 -3.24 -7.28 -0.06
CA THR A 126 -2.59 -7.81 -1.28
C THR A 126 -3.50 -7.80 -2.49
N ASP A 127 -4.73 -8.27 -2.30
CA ASP A 127 -5.75 -8.52 -3.33
C ASP A 127 -6.64 -7.31 -3.63
N ILE A 128 -6.43 -6.19 -2.98
CA ILE A 128 -7.21 -4.94 -3.18
C ILE A 128 -6.28 -3.74 -3.41
N CYS A 129 -5.81 -3.09 -2.34
CA CYS A 129 -5.06 -1.83 -2.45
C CYS A 129 -3.63 -2.04 -2.97
N VAL A 130 -2.96 -3.14 -2.59
CA VAL A 130 -1.60 -3.42 -3.06
C VAL A 130 -1.59 -3.67 -4.56
N VAL A 131 -2.42 -4.60 -5.07
CA VAL A 131 -2.50 -4.89 -6.51
C VAL A 131 -2.96 -3.67 -7.31
N SER A 132 -3.91 -2.88 -6.81
CA SER A 132 -4.41 -1.68 -7.48
C SER A 132 -3.31 -0.63 -7.66
N ASN A 133 -2.57 -0.32 -6.59
CA ASN A 133 -1.45 0.61 -6.68
C ASN A 133 -0.31 0.06 -7.57
N ALA A 134 0.01 -1.23 -7.46
CA ALA A 134 1.05 -1.86 -8.26
C ALA A 134 0.75 -1.75 -9.77
N LEU A 135 -0.49 -1.99 -10.19
CA LEU A 135 -0.91 -1.91 -11.59
C LEU A 135 -0.96 -0.45 -12.09
N ILE A 136 -1.43 0.51 -11.28
CA ILE A 136 -1.41 1.93 -11.63
C ILE A 136 0.03 2.42 -11.80
N LEU A 137 0.92 2.08 -10.87
CA LEU A 137 2.33 2.42 -10.96
C LEU A 137 2.98 1.80 -12.20
N LYS A 138 2.68 0.52 -12.50
CA LYS A 138 3.20 -0.15 -13.70
C LYS A 138 2.70 0.50 -14.99
N ALA A 139 1.44 0.90 -15.03
CA ALA A 139 0.88 1.63 -16.18
C ALA A 139 1.50 3.02 -16.35
N ARG A 140 1.80 3.70 -15.25
CA ARG A 140 2.35 5.08 -15.26
C ARG A 140 3.86 5.12 -15.50
N LEU A 141 4.57 4.08 -15.06
CA LEU A 141 6.02 3.93 -15.11
C LEU A 141 6.40 2.56 -15.70
N PRO A 142 6.09 2.31 -16.99
CA PRO A 142 6.19 0.96 -17.59
C PRO A 142 7.61 0.39 -17.59
N GLU A 143 8.63 1.24 -17.66
CA GLU A 143 10.03 0.83 -17.74
C GLU A 143 10.70 0.74 -16.36
N VAL A 144 10.08 1.30 -15.31
CA VAL A 144 10.63 1.22 -13.95
C VAL A 144 10.41 -0.18 -13.39
N LYS A 145 11.42 -0.70 -12.71
CA LYS A 145 11.31 -1.97 -12.00
C LYS A 145 10.42 -1.82 -10.78
N ILE A 146 9.31 -2.57 -10.78
CA ILE A 146 8.36 -2.62 -9.67
C ILE A 146 8.36 -4.00 -9.06
N SER A 147 8.41 -4.07 -7.73
CA SER A 147 8.36 -5.32 -6.98
C SER A 147 7.36 -5.24 -5.82
N VAL A 148 6.85 -6.40 -5.42
CA VAL A 148 6.03 -6.59 -4.22
C VAL A 148 6.71 -7.64 -3.35
N ASP A 149 6.92 -7.33 -2.06
CA ASP A 149 7.40 -8.30 -1.08
C ASP A 149 6.21 -8.99 -0.42
N ALA A 150 5.91 -10.22 -0.86
CA ALA A 150 4.77 -10.99 -0.37
C ALA A 150 4.88 -11.32 1.12
N SER A 151 6.09 -11.40 1.69
CA SER A 151 6.28 -11.63 3.13
C SER A 151 5.89 -10.43 4.01
N CYS A 152 5.73 -9.26 3.38
CA CYS A 152 5.29 -8.01 4.00
C CYS A 152 3.89 -7.59 3.52
N CYS A 153 3.11 -8.53 2.96
CA CYS A 153 1.75 -8.30 2.49
C CYS A 153 0.80 -9.36 3.05
N ALA A 154 -0.45 -8.98 3.28
CA ALA A 154 -1.51 -9.92 3.61
C ALA A 154 -2.78 -9.57 2.83
N GLY A 155 -3.53 -10.56 2.40
CA GLY A 155 -4.80 -10.40 1.69
C GLY A 155 -5.99 -10.49 2.63
N VAL A 156 -7.17 -10.14 2.12
CA VAL A 156 -8.44 -10.30 2.84
C VAL A 156 -8.81 -11.79 3.01
N ARG A 157 -8.30 -12.63 2.12
CA ARG A 157 -8.56 -14.08 2.10
C ARG A 157 -7.24 -14.84 1.99
N PRO A 158 -7.19 -16.06 2.52
CA PRO A 158 -6.02 -16.95 2.36
C PRO A 158 -5.61 -17.16 0.89
N GLU A 159 -6.57 -17.02 -0.04
CA GLU A 159 -6.36 -17.21 -1.49
C GLU A 159 -5.87 -15.95 -2.22
N SER A 160 -5.26 -14.98 -1.56
CA SER A 160 -4.69 -13.76 -2.17
C SER A 160 -3.61 -14.03 -3.24
N HIS A 161 -3.24 -15.31 -3.45
CA HIS A 161 -2.31 -15.76 -4.51
C HIS A 161 -2.71 -15.31 -5.91
N ALA A 162 -4.02 -15.19 -6.22
CA ALA A 162 -4.46 -14.73 -7.53
C ALA A 162 -3.98 -13.31 -7.86
N ALA A 163 -3.97 -12.41 -6.87
CA ALA A 163 -3.46 -11.05 -7.05
C ALA A 163 -1.95 -11.05 -7.30
N LEU A 164 -1.20 -11.87 -6.57
CA LEU A 164 0.24 -12.02 -6.78
C LEU A 164 0.55 -12.56 -8.18
N GLN A 165 -0.20 -13.56 -8.65
CA GLN A 165 -0.09 -14.09 -10.01
C GLN A 165 -0.43 -13.02 -11.06
N THR A 166 -1.48 -12.24 -10.85
CA THR A 166 -1.85 -11.14 -11.75
C THR A 166 -0.72 -10.12 -11.85
N MET A 167 -0.14 -9.73 -10.72
CA MET A 167 1.00 -8.81 -10.71
C MET A 167 2.20 -9.39 -11.47
N GLN A 168 2.51 -10.67 -11.28
CA GLN A 168 3.59 -11.33 -12.03
C GLN A 168 3.33 -11.33 -13.54
N MET A 169 2.09 -11.64 -13.98
CA MET A 169 1.71 -11.58 -15.40
C MET A 169 1.84 -10.16 -15.97
N CYS A 170 1.64 -9.14 -15.14
CA CYS A 170 1.83 -7.73 -15.49
C CYS A 170 3.30 -7.26 -15.32
N GLN A 171 4.26 -8.18 -15.20
CA GLN A 171 5.70 -7.90 -15.10
C GLN A 171 6.10 -7.13 -13.82
N ILE A 172 5.35 -7.31 -12.74
CA ILE A 172 5.71 -6.87 -11.41
C ILE A 172 6.39 -8.04 -10.70
N HIS A 173 7.56 -7.81 -10.13
CA HIS A 173 8.34 -8.85 -9.47
C HIS A 173 7.76 -9.16 -8.08
N VAL A 174 7.23 -10.36 -7.88
CA VAL A 174 6.82 -10.85 -6.55
C VAL A 174 7.99 -11.61 -5.92
N ARG A 175 8.36 -11.21 -4.70
CA ARG A 175 9.46 -11.79 -3.91
C ARG A 175 8.92 -12.50 -2.68
#